data_66ad493503b82adaf8e6cb7b1869833c
#
_entry.id   66ad493503b82adaf8e6cb7b1869833c
#
_cell.length_a   1.000
_cell.length_b   1.000
_cell.length_c   1.000
_cell.angle_alpha   90.00
_cell.angle_beta   90.00
_cell.angle_gamma   90.00
#
_symmetry.space_group_name_H-M   'P 1'
#
loop_
_entity.id
_entity.type
_entity.pdbx_description
1 polymer ?
#
loop_
_entity_poly.entity_id
_entity_poly.type
_entity_poly.pdbx_seq_one_letter_code
_entity_poly.pdbx_strand_id
1 'polypeptide(L)'
;LQLKSVLDCSSKYAKRLYAIACQWRSVGTKRFEIKELKQMLGLIDKKGNEQFTEITAFKLKVLDIARKQISENTDIELDYELKKKGRSFYWVTLHINSQKFKQLEIDFAKPVDIQKFKSKLMAYGFTDEQAEIIATKEKEKDFDILITELNEKVRSRKLSVNKSIAYLVGVYQKKEILPIKE
;
A
#
# COMPACT_ATOMS: atom_id res chain seq x y z
N LEU A 1 5.42 -16.59 -5.80
CA LEU A 1 4.55 -15.48 -6.19
C LEU A 1 3.34 -15.46 -5.29
N GLN A 2 3.15 -14.40 -4.50
CA GLN A 2 1.96 -14.25 -3.65
C GLN A 2 0.85 -13.58 -4.46
N LEU A 3 -0.28 -14.24 -4.61
CA LEU A 3 -1.41 -13.77 -5.43
C LEU A 3 -1.93 -12.39 -4.95
N LYS A 4 -2.03 -12.19 -3.63
CA LYS A 4 -2.45 -10.93 -3.02
C LYS A 4 -1.54 -9.77 -3.43
N SER A 5 -0.22 -9.94 -3.33
CA SER A 5 0.77 -8.94 -3.73
C SER A 5 0.67 -8.53 -5.20
N VAL A 6 0.31 -9.48 -6.09
CA VAL A 6 0.08 -9.17 -7.51
C VAL A 6 -1.17 -8.32 -7.71
N LEU A 7 -2.23 -8.58 -6.92
CA LEU A 7 -3.49 -7.84 -7.01
C LEU A 7 -3.34 -6.40 -6.50
N ASP A 8 -2.53 -6.19 -5.46
CA ASP A 8 -2.31 -4.88 -4.85
C ASP A 8 -1.48 -3.92 -5.72
N CYS A 9 -0.73 -4.45 -6.71
CA CYS A 9 -0.11 -3.62 -7.73
C CYS A 9 -1.15 -3.17 -8.77
N SER A 10 -1.36 -1.86 -8.94
CA SER A 10 -2.29 -1.31 -9.94
C SER A 10 -1.72 -1.35 -11.37
N SER A 11 -0.41 -1.16 -11.54
CA SER A 11 0.25 -1.15 -12.85
C SER A 11 0.43 -2.56 -13.40
N LYS A 12 0.00 -2.77 -14.67
CA LYS A 12 0.27 -4.02 -15.41
C LYS A 12 1.78 -4.32 -15.54
N TYR A 13 2.60 -3.28 -15.62
CA TYR A 13 4.05 -3.41 -15.71
C TYR A 13 4.66 -3.81 -14.37
N ALA A 14 4.15 -3.27 -13.25
CA ALA A 14 4.55 -3.68 -11.92
C ALA A 14 4.24 -5.16 -11.67
N LYS A 15 3.05 -5.63 -12.07
CA LYS A 15 2.68 -7.06 -11.97
C LYS A 15 3.64 -7.97 -12.73
N ARG A 16 3.99 -7.61 -13.96
CA ARG A 16 4.92 -8.39 -14.79
C ARG A 16 6.34 -8.34 -14.25
N LEU A 17 6.81 -7.16 -13.84
CA LEU A 17 8.15 -6.99 -13.28
C LEU A 17 8.30 -7.73 -11.94
N TYR A 18 7.26 -7.76 -11.10
CA TYR A 18 7.21 -8.56 -9.89
C TYR A 18 7.34 -10.07 -10.21
N ALA A 19 6.63 -10.56 -11.22
CA ALA A 19 6.76 -11.97 -11.64
C ALA A 19 8.18 -12.30 -12.10
N ILE A 20 8.86 -11.39 -12.82
CA ILE A 20 10.27 -11.52 -13.21
C ILE A 20 11.16 -11.49 -11.96
N ALA A 21 10.94 -10.55 -11.03
CA ALA A 21 11.71 -10.44 -9.80
C ALA A 21 11.60 -11.71 -8.93
N CYS A 22 10.42 -12.32 -8.84
CA CYS A 22 10.23 -13.58 -8.13
C CYS A 22 11.10 -14.72 -8.68
N GLN A 23 11.34 -14.78 -10.00
CA GLN A 23 12.20 -15.81 -10.61
C GLN A 23 13.68 -15.67 -10.20
N TRP A 24 14.12 -14.44 -9.96
CA TRP A 24 15.52 -14.13 -9.62
C TRP A 24 15.74 -13.78 -8.15
N ARG A 25 14.72 -13.98 -7.32
CA ARG A 25 14.74 -13.65 -5.89
C ARG A 25 15.89 -14.33 -5.14
N SER A 26 16.17 -15.60 -5.45
CA SER A 26 17.24 -16.35 -4.78
C SER A 26 18.64 -15.86 -5.17
N VAL A 27 18.78 -15.25 -6.35
CA VAL A 27 20.05 -14.71 -6.86
C VAL A 27 20.26 -13.27 -6.38
N GLY A 28 19.18 -12.52 -6.11
CA GLY A 28 19.20 -11.15 -5.60
C GLY A 28 19.50 -10.09 -6.66
N THR A 29 19.97 -10.45 -7.83
CA THR A 29 20.27 -9.50 -8.92
C THR A 29 20.14 -10.15 -10.28
N LYS A 30 19.68 -9.38 -11.27
CA LYS A 30 19.64 -9.85 -12.67
C LYS A 30 19.81 -8.68 -13.63
N ARG A 31 20.70 -8.85 -14.59
CA ARG A 31 20.92 -7.91 -15.69
C ARG A 31 20.15 -8.38 -16.93
N PHE A 32 19.49 -7.42 -17.60
CA PHE A 32 18.80 -7.60 -18.87
C PHE A 32 19.26 -6.55 -19.87
N GLU A 33 19.16 -6.86 -21.15
CA GLU A 33 19.09 -5.80 -22.15
C GLU A 33 17.78 -5.04 -22.02
N ILE A 34 17.81 -3.71 -22.19
CA ILE A 34 16.58 -2.91 -22.08
C ILE A 34 15.51 -3.39 -23.05
N LYS A 35 15.91 -3.77 -24.27
CA LYS A 35 15.00 -4.31 -25.29
C LYS A 35 14.38 -5.63 -24.86
N GLU A 36 15.17 -6.53 -24.29
CA GLU A 36 14.70 -7.81 -23.72
C GLU A 36 13.67 -7.58 -22.62
N LEU A 37 14.00 -6.72 -21.64
CA LEU A 37 13.06 -6.40 -20.56
C LEU A 37 11.77 -5.78 -21.10
N LYS A 38 11.84 -4.88 -22.06
CA LYS A 38 10.66 -4.30 -22.72
C LYS A 38 9.79 -5.35 -23.40
N GLN A 39 10.39 -6.35 -24.05
CA GLN A 39 9.66 -7.47 -24.62
C GLN A 39 8.92 -8.29 -23.54
N MET A 40 9.62 -8.64 -22.46
CA MET A 40 9.05 -9.38 -21.32
C MET A 40 7.90 -8.60 -20.66
N LEU A 41 8.01 -7.28 -20.59
CA LEU A 41 6.96 -6.41 -20.07
C LEU A 41 5.80 -6.20 -21.06
N GLY A 42 5.93 -6.67 -22.31
CA GLY A 42 4.94 -6.49 -23.36
C GLY A 42 4.84 -5.05 -23.86
N LEU A 43 5.97 -4.36 -23.87
CA LEU A 43 6.12 -3.00 -24.42
C LEU A 43 6.55 -3.00 -25.90
N ILE A 44 6.88 -4.16 -26.43
CA ILE A 44 7.17 -4.38 -27.85
C ILE A 44 6.13 -5.39 -28.36
N ASP A 45 5.36 -4.99 -29.34
CA ASP A 45 4.34 -5.85 -29.94
C ASP A 45 4.94 -6.87 -30.92
N LYS A 46 4.08 -7.78 -31.44
CA LYS A 46 4.50 -8.79 -32.41
C LYS A 46 4.95 -8.21 -33.77
N LYS A 47 4.58 -6.96 -34.02
CA LYS A 47 4.97 -6.23 -35.26
C LYS A 47 6.25 -5.41 -35.06
N GLY A 48 6.81 -5.42 -33.83
CA GLY A 48 8.02 -4.67 -33.49
C GLY A 48 7.78 -3.22 -33.06
N ASN A 49 6.52 -2.79 -32.89
CA ASN A 49 6.24 -1.44 -32.39
C ASN A 49 6.58 -1.35 -30.92
N GLU A 50 7.43 -0.40 -30.58
CA GLU A 50 7.94 -0.19 -29.23
C GLU A 50 7.22 0.97 -28.54
N GLN A 51 6.72 0.72 -27.30
CA GLN A 51 6.19 1.75 -26.41
C GLN A 51 7.32 2.30 -25.54
N PHE A 52 7.25 3.59 -25.19
CA PHE A 52 8.27 4.28 -24.39
C PHE A 52 9.68 4.14 -24.99
N THR A 53 9.83 4.54 -26.26
CA THR A 53 11.11 4.53 -26.99
C THR A 53 12.18 5.32 -26.25
N GLU A 54 11.79 6.49 -25.70
CA GLU A 54 12.68 7.33 -24.91
C GLU A 54 12.96 6.70 -23.53
N ILE A 55 14.24 6.62 -23.17
CA ILE A 55 14.69 6.03 -21.91
C ILE A 55 14.09 6.74 -20.69
N THR A 56 13.93 8.06 -20.76
CA THR A 56 13.34 8.88 -19.69
C THR A 56 11.87 8.49 -19.48
N ALA A 57 11.11 8.31 -20.55
CA ALA A 57 9.71 7.87 -20.48
C ALA A 57 9.60 6.43 -19.94
N PHE A 58 10.47 5.53 -20.38
CA PHE A 58 10.54 4.15 -19.87
C PHE A 58 10.87 4.13 -18.37
N LYS A 59 11.86 4.92 -17.94
CA LYS A 59 12.24 5.07 -16.54
C LYS A 59 11.04 5.55 -15.71
N LEU A 60 10.51 6.74 -16.01
CA LEU A 60 9.50 7.39 -15.18
C LEU A 60 8.15 6.66 -15.17
N LYS A 61 7.69 6.16 -16.33
CA LYS A 61 6.34 5.60 -16.49
C LYS A 61 6.27 4.09 -16.26
N VAL A 62 7.40 3.39 -16.28
CA VAL A 62 7.45 1.95 -16.13
C VAL A 62 8.29 1.54 -14.93
N LEU A 63 9.59 1.84 -14.94
CA LEU A 63 10.51 1.33 -13.90
C LEU A 63 10.28 1.96 -12.54
N ASP A 64 10.17 3.29 -12.44
CA ASP A 64 9.97 3.99 -11.17
C ASP A 64 8.62 3.66 -10.53
N ILE A 65 7.55 3.59 -11.35
CA ILE A 65 6.22 3.18 -10.87
C ILE A 65 6.24 1.73 -10.40
N ALA A 66 6.85 0.83 -11.16
CA ALA A 66 6.93 -0.57 -10.81
C ALA A 66 7.78 -0.78 -9.54
N ARG A 67 8.94 -0.13 -9.44
CA ARG A 67 9.79 -0.14 -8.25
C ARG A 67 9.01 0.25 -7.01
N LYS A 68 8.31 1.40 -7.06
CA LYS A 68 7.53 1.91 -5.95
C LYS A 68 6.43 0.90 -5.55
N GLN A 69 5.60 0.48 -6.49
CA GLN A 69 4.47 -0.41 -6.21
C GLN A 69 4.91 -1.78 -5.70
N ILE A 70 5.99 -2.35 -6.25
CA ILE A 70 6.52 -3.64 -5.81
C ILE A 70 7.06 -3.52 -4.39
N SER A 71 7.86 -2.50 -4.09
CA SER A 71 8.46 -2.33 -2.77
C SER A 71 7.42 -1.97 -1.68
N GLU A 72 6.34 -1.27 -2.03
CA GLU A 72 5.27 -0.92 -1.08
C GLU A 72 4.26 -2.06 -0.85
N ASN A 73 3.96 -2.87 -1.88
CA ASN A 73 2.82 -3.80 -1.84
C ASN A 73 3.22 -5.27 -1.92
N THR A 74 4.53 -5.59 -1.94
CA THR A 74 4.97 -6.99 -2.05
C THR A 74 6.05 -7.36 -1.04
N ASP A 75 6.43 -8.64 -1.01
CA ASP A 75 7.51 -9.18 -0.21
C ASP A 75 8.90 -9.01 -0.85
N ILE A 76 9.00 -8.13 -1.86
CA ILE A 76 10.24 -7.80 -2.57
C ILE A 76 10.47 -6.30 -2.49
N GLU A 77 11.65 -5.91 -2.04
CA GLU A 77 12.20 -4.59 -2.27
C GLU A 77 12.94 -4.62 -3.61
N LEU A 78 12.46 -3.81 -4.56
CA LEU A 78 13.02 -3.74 -5.91
C LEU A 78 13.73 -2.41 -6.12
N ASP A 79 14.96 -2.48 -6.60
CA ASP A 79 15.68 -1.32 -7.15
C ASP A 79 16.29 -1.66 -8.51
N TYR A 80 16.76 -0.67 -9.23
CA TYR A 80 17.37 -0.89 -10.54
C TYR A 80 18.46 0.12 -10.88
N GLU A 81 19.40 -0.30 -11.72
CA GLU A 81 20.47 0.51 -12.27
C GLU A 81 20.47 0.43 -13.79
N LEU A 82 20.60 1.59 -14.46
CA LEU A 82 20.74 1.67 -15.92
C LEU A 82 22.19 1.88 -16.31
N LYS A 83 22.72 1.04 -17.21
CA LYS A 83 24.10 1.16 -17.73
C LYS A 83 24.12 1.41 -19.23
N LYS A 84 25.06 2.24 -19.66
CA LYS A 84 25.27 2.57 -21.06
C LYS A 84 26.21 1.56 -21.72
N LYS A 85 26.01 1.39 -23.04
CA LYS A 85 26.97 0.80 -23.97
C LYS A 85 27.27 1.88 -25.02
N GLY A 86 28.43 2.50 -24.95
CA GLY A 86 28.72 3.69 -25.72
C GLY A 86 27.88 4.91 -25.28
N ARG A 87 27.18 5.54 -26.20
CA ARG A 87 26.36 6.73 -25.95
C ARG A 87 24.96 6.45 -25.47
N SER A 88 24.44 5.22 -25.65
CA SER A 88 23.04 4.86 -25.36
C SER A 88 22.93 3.93 -24.15
N PHE A 89 21.84 4.06 -23.37
CA PHE A 89 21.51 3.10 -22.34
C PHE A 89 21.15 1.76 -22.97
N TYR A 90 21.75 0.69 -22.48
CA TYR A 90 21.65 -0.64 -23.09
C TYR A 90 21.24 -1.68 -22.06
N TRP A 91 21.77 -1.59 -20.83
CA TRP A 91 21.53 -2.55 -19.77
C TRP A 91 20.66 -1.98 -18.66
N VAL A 92 19.81 -2.83 -18.10
CA VAL A 92 19.13 -2.60 -16.83
C VAL A 92 19.49 -3.75 -15.89
N THR A 93 19.97 -3.43 -14.71
CA THR A 93 20.24 -4.41 -13.66
C THR A 93 19.17 -4.24 -12.59
N LEU A 94 18.41 -5.27 -12.30
CA LEU A 94 17.44 -5.31 -11.20
C LEU A 94 18.15 -5.81 -9.94
N HIS A 95 17.94 -5.13 -8.83
CA HIS A 95 18.36 -5.53 -7.49
C HIS A 95 17.11 -5.96 -6.74
N ILE A 96 17.11 -7.20 -6.24
CA ILE A 96 15.93 -7.89 -5.74
C ILE A 96 16.23 -8.37 -4.33
N ASN A 97 15.74 -7.64 -3.33
CA ASN A 97 15.89 -7.99 -1.93
C ASN A 97 14.57 -8.54 -1.38
N SER A 98 14.67 -9.61 -0.61
CA SER A 98 13.51 -10.08 0.14
C SER A 98 13.28 -9.15 1.31
N GLN A 99 12.06 -8.64 1.45
CA GLN A 99 11.65 -7.89 2.63
C GLN A 99 10.55 -8.64 3.38
N LYS A 100 10.49 -8.45 4.69
CA LYS A 100 9.33 -8.91 5.44
C LYS A 100 8.16 -8.04 4.97
N PHE A 101 7.22 -8.67 4.29
CA PHE A 101 5.94 -8.00 4.01
C PHE A 101 5.41 -7.54 5.36
N LYS A 102 5.04 -6.26 5.49
CA LYS A 102 4.17 -5.82 6.58
C LYS A 102 2.81 -6.44 6.33
N GLN A 103 2.73 -7.75 6.55
CA GLN A 103 1.47 -8.39 6.75
C GLN A 103 0.86 -7.64 7.93
N LEU A 104 -0.29 -7.02 7.73
CA LEU A 104 -1.17 -6.73 8.84
C LEU A 104 -1.29 -8.08 9.54
N GLU A 105 -0.62 -8.23 10.68
CA GLU A 105 -0.75 -9.41 11.50
C GLU A 105 -2.23 -9.48 11.85
N ILE A 106 -2.94 -10.34 11.13
CA ILE A 106 -4.28 -10.72 11.56
C ILE A 106 -3.99 -11.55 12.80
N ASP A 107 -4.10 -10.91 13.95
CA ASP A 107 -3.96 -11.56 15.24
C ASP A 107 -5.17 -12.50 15.40
N PHE A 108 -4.99 -13.73 14.97
CA PHE A 108 -6.02 -14.78 15.10
C PHE A 108 -6.38 -15.08 16.56
N ALA A 109 -5.61 -14.58 17.52
CA ALA A 109 -5.93 -14.69 18.93
C ALA A 109 -7.03 -13.71 19.38
N LYS A 110 -7.30 -12.64 18.59
CA LYS A 110 -8.37 -11.70 18.92
C LYS A 110 -9.70 -12.12 18.30
N PRO A 111 -10.81 -12.02 19.04
CA PRO A 111 -12.15 -12.28 18.50
C PRO A 111 -12.40 -11.51 17.20
N VAL A 112 -13.01 -12.16 16.21
CA VAL A 112 -13.32 -11.57 14.89
C VAL A 112 -14.10 -10.25 15.02
N ASP A 113 -14.95 -10.15 16.03
CA ASP A 113 -15.74 -8.96 16.32
C ASP A 113 -14.90 -7.75 16.68
N ILE A 114 -13.82 -7.94 17.45
CA ILE A 114 -12.89 -6.86 17.82
C ILE A 114 -12.15 -6.33 16.59
N GLN A 115 -11.68 -7.21 15.71
CA GLN A 115 -10.98 -6.81 14.49
C GLN A 115 -11.92 -6.06 13.53
N LYS A 116 -13.15 -6.51 13.41
CA LYS A 116 -14.18 -5.87 12.58
C LYS A 116 -14.50 -4.47 13.13
N PHE A 117 -14.68 -4.35 14.43
CA PHE A 117 -14.93 -3.08 15.09
C PHE A 117 -13.74 -2.13 14.99
N LYS A 118 -12.51 -2.61 15.16
CA LYS A 118 -11.28 -1.83 14.92
C LYS A 118 -11.25 -1.25 13.49
N SER A 119 -11.52 -2.07 12.48
CA SER A 119 -11.56 -1.63 11.08
C SER A 119 -12.62 -0.54 10.85
N LYS A 120 -13.76 -0.64 11.50
CA LYS A 120 -14.84 0.36 11.47
C LYS A 120 -14.38 1.70 12.08
N LEU A 121 -13.73 1.67 13.24
CA LEU A 121 -13.18 2.86 13.89
C LEU A 121 -12.15 3.57 13.01
N MET A 122 -11.25 2.81 12.37
CA MET A 122 -10.27 3.37 11.43
C MET A 122 -10.94 4.04 10.22
N ALA A 123 -12.04 3.49 9.72
CA ALA A 123 -12.82 4.10 8.64
C ALA A 123 -13.44 5.46 9.03
N TYR A 124 -13.68 5.69 10.33
CA TYR A 124 -14.12 6.98 10.87
C TYR A 124 -12.99 7.97 11.10
N GLY A 125 -11.71 7.54 10.97
CA GLY A 125 -10.53 8.39 11.05
C GLY A 125 -9.73 8.28 12.35
N PHE A 126 -9.99 7.29 13.20
CA PHE A 126 -9.13 6.98 14.33
C PHE A 126 -7.80 6.40 13.87
N THR A 127 -6.71 6.66 14.60
CA THR A 127 -5.43 6.00 14.37
C THR A 127 -5.50 4.51 14.76
N ASP A 128 -4.57 3.70 14.27
CA ASP A 128 -4.52 2.26 14.58
C ASP A 128 -4.46 2.00 16.08
N GLU A 129 -3.64 2.77 16.81
CA GLU A 129 -3.51 2.68 18.26
C GLU A 129 -4.80 3.06 18.99
N GLN A 130 -5.46 4.15 18.56
CA GLN A 130 -6.72 4.60 19.15
C GLN A 130 -7.83 3.57 18.90
N ALA A 131 -7.93 3.06 17.69
CA ALA A 131 -8.92 2.06 17.30
C ALA A 131 -8.73 0.75 18.08
N GLU A 132 -7.49 0.33 18.32
CA GLU A 132 -7.15 -0.83 19.15
C GLU A 132 -7.63 -0.67 20.59
N ILE A 133 -7.31 0.47 21.21
CA ILE A 133 -7.69 0.76 22.61
C ILE A 133 -9.22 0.79 22.74
N ILE A 134 -9.91 1.47 21.83
CA ILE A 134 -11.38 1.58 21.87
C ILE A 134 -12.04 0.21 21.64
N ALA A 135 -11.62 -0.54 20.62
CA ALA A 135 -12.20 -1.83 20.30
C ALA A 135 -12.02 -2.88 21.40
N THR A 136 -10.99 -2.70 22.26
CA THR A 136 -10.75 -3.59 23.41
C THR A 136 -11.60 -3.21 24.62
N LYS A 137 -11.87 -1.90 24.81
CA LYS A 137 -12.52 -1.37 26.04
C LYS A 137 -14.02 -1.11 25.86
N GLU A 138 -14.52 -0.94 24.66
CA GLU A 138 -15.90 -0.57 24.38
C GLU A 138 -16.59 -1.55 23.41
N LYS A 139 -17.92 -1.60 23.43
CA LYS A 139 -18.70 -2.43 22.53
C LYS A 139 -19.08 -1.64 21.27
N GLU A 140 -19.14 -2.32 20.13
CA GLU A 140 -19.53 -1.69 18.85
C GLU A 140 -20.88 -0.96 18.93
N LYS A 141 -21.85 -1.49 19.67
CA LYS A 141 -23.17 -0.86 19.87
C LYS A 141 -23.09 0.53 20.51
N ASP A 142 -22.20 0.72 21.46
CA ASP A 142 -22.04 2.00 22.16
C ASP A 142 -21.42 3.05 21.23
N PHE A 143 -20.52 2.62 20.33
CA PHE A 143 -20.02 3.43 19.25
C PHE A 143 -21.11 3.83 18.25
N ASP A 144 -22.01 2.93 17.86
CA ASP A 144 -23.11 3.23 16.94
C ASP A 144 -24.07 4.27 17.51
N ILE A 145 -24.33 4.22 18.81
CA ILE A 145 -25.12 5.25 19.52
C ILE A 145 -24.40 6.60 19.44
N LEU A 146 -23.08 6.64 19.72
CA LEU A 146 -22.29 7.85 19.65
C LEU A 146 -22.26 8.46 18.24
N ILE A 147 -22.20 7.62 17.20
CA ILE A 147 -22.28 8.06 15.80
C ILE A 147 -23.64 8.64 15.48
N THR A 148 -24.72 8.08 16.01
CA THR A 148 -26.06 8.63 15.84
C THR A 148 -26.18 10.04 16.44
N GLU A 149 -25.71 10.23 17.68
CA GLU A 149 -25.64 11.54 18.33
C GLU A 149 -24.76 12.54 17.57
N LEU A 150 -23.62 12.08 17.05
CA LEU A 150 -22.73 12.92 16.22
C LEU A 150 -23.47 13.42 14.97
N ASN A 151 -24.17 12.52 14.27
CA ASN A 151 -24.92 12.86 13.05
C ASN A 151 -26.03 13.87 13.33
N GLU A 152 -26.71 13.77 14.47
CA GLU A 152 -27.71 14.76 14.89
C GLU A 152 -27.10 16.14 15.16
N LYS A 153 -25.91 16.19 15.81
CA LYS A 153 -25.17 17.43 16.04
C LYS A 153 -24.70 18.07 14.75
N VAL A 154 -24.28 17.27 13.76
CA VAL A 154 -23.91 17.77 12.45
C VAL A 154 -25.13 18.29 11.69
N ARG A 155 -26.26 17.57 11.68
CA ARG A 155 -27.52 18.00 11.04
C ARG A 155 -28.06 19.30 11.65
N SER A 156 -27.98 19.44 12.97
CA SER A 156 -28.41 20.67 13.69
C SER A 156 -27.40 21.81 13.62
N ARG A 157 -26.34 21.70 12.81
CA ARG A 157 -25.23 22.65 12.66
C ARG A 157 -24.51 23.02 13.96
N LYS A 158 -24.66 22.22 15.02
CA LYS A 158 -23.95 22.39 16.29
C LYS A 158 -22.49 21.92 16.20
N LEU A 159 -22.17 21.07 15.21
CA LEU A 159 -20.82 20.57 14.93
C LEU A 159 -20.55 20.60 13.44
N SER A 160 -19.33 21.03 13.05
CA SER A 160 -18.87 20.96 11.66
C SER A 160 -18.36 19.54 11.35
N VAL A 161 -18.65 19.06 10.13
CA VAL A 161 -18.17 17.75 9.64
C VAL A 161 -16.66 17.59 9.82
N ASN A 162 -15.88 18.64 9.53
CA ASN A 162 -14.41 18.62 9.65
C ASN A 162 -13.91 18.46 11.10
N LYS A 163 -14.77 18.67 12.11
CA LYS A 163 -14.44 18.51 13.53
C LYS A 163 -14.96 17.20 14.13
N SER A 164 -15.58 16.33 13.32
CA SER A 164 -16.24 15.11 13.79
C SER A 164 -15.27 14.17 14.48
N ILE A 165 -14.10 13.92 13.90
CA ILE A 165 -13.10 13.02 14.52
C ILE A 165 -12.53 13.60 15.82
N ALA A 166 -12.25 14.90 15.86
CA ALA A 166 -11.75 15.57 17.07
C ALA A 166 -12.80 15.51 18.20
N TYR A 167 -14.10 15.64 17.87
CA TYR A 167 -15.18 15.46 18.81
C TYR A 167 -15.22 14.02 19.36
N LEU A 168 -15.15 13.00 18.50
CA LEU A 168 -15.14 11.59 18.92
C LEU A 168 -13.95 11.28 19.83
N VAL A 169 -12.74 11.72 19.46
CA VAL A 169 -11.55 11.54 20.28
C VAL A 169 -11.74 12.21 21.65
N GLY A 170 -12.27 13.43 21.70
CA GLY A 170 -12.57 14.13 22.95
C GLY A 170 -13.60 13.42 23.82
N VAL A 171 -14.61 12.77 23.25
CA VAL A 171 -15.56 11.94 24.00
C VAL A 171 -14.85 10.75 24.64
N TYR A 172 -13.98 10.03 23.90
CA TYR A 172 -13.24 8.90 24.42
C TYR A 172 -12.17 9.29 25.45
N GLN A 173 -11.59 10.48 25.34
CA GLN A 173 -10.72 11.04 26.38
C GLN A 173 -11.49 11.36 27.67
N LYS A 174 -12.69 11.93 27.57
CA LYS A 174 -13.57 12.17 28.75
C LYS A 174 -14.06 10.89 29.41
N LYS A 175 -14.23 9.80 28.64
CA LYS A 175 -14.54 8.46 29.15
C LYS A 175 -13.30 7.73 29.74
N GLU A 176 -12.14 8.37 29.75
CA GLU A 176 -10.85 7.78 30.18
C GLU A 176 -10.45 6.51 29.40
N ILE A 177 -11.00 6.35 28.20
CA ILE A 177 -10.68 5.25 27.29
C ILE A 177 -9.41 5.57 26.51
N LEU A 178 -9.28 6.80 26.02
CA LEU A 178 -8.08 7.29 25.35
C LEU A 178 -7.26 8.20 26.24
N PRO A 179 -5.92 8.19 26.13
CA PRO A 179 -5.06 9.11 26.86
C PRO A 179 -5.27 10.56 26.38
N ILE A 180 -5.22 11.49 27.31
CA ILE A 180 -5.17 12.92 27.01
C ILE A 180 -3.75 13.21 26.52
N LYS A 181 -3.58 13.73 25.31
CA LYS A 181 -2.27 14.22 24.87
C LYS A 181 -2.00 15.54 25.62
N GLU A 182 -0.91 15.55 26.39
CA GLU A 182 -0.30 16.78 26.91
C GLU A 182 0.20 17.67 25.78
#